data_1d5f11cf2eafd46ec6ae8c5dbe5727a4
#
_entry.id   1d5f11cf2eafd46ec6ae8c5dbe5727a4
#
_cell.length_a   1.000
_cell.length_b   1.000
_cell.length_c   1.000
_cell.angle_alpha   90.00
_cell.angle_beta   90.00
_cell.angle_gamma   90.00
#
_symmetry.space_group_name_H-M   'P 1'
#
loop_
_entity.id
_entity.type
_entity.pdbx_description
1 polymer ?
#
loop_
_entity_poly.entity_id
_entity_poly.type
_entity_poly.pdbx_seq_one_letter_code
_entity_poly.pdbx_strand_id
1 'polypeptide(L)'
;MKYVFLFALALIFACKNNNTSQPSDAGSTEQNDLPEGFAEFYQHFHSDSTFQMGHIVFPLEGLPNKADSTLLASGKFYWKAEDWKMQKAIDFEMSEFRRELLPLNKMMVEEHIIHKNGQYGMVRRFARLGDEWQLIYYAGMNRITLH
;
A
#
# COMPACT_ATOMS: atom_id res chain seq x y z
N MET A 1 48.88 60.12 16.16
CA MET A 1 47.54 60.65 16.62
C MET A 1 46.52 60.27 15.57
N LYS A 2 45.67 59.36 15.87
CA LYS A 2 44.26 59.20 15.43
C LYS A 2 43.81 57.78 15.72
N TYR A 3 43.06 57.65 16.81
CA TYR A 3 42.44 56.43 17.26
C TYR A 3 41.23 56.16 16.37
N VAL A 4 41.21 54.98 15.67
CA VAL A 4 40.02 54.47 14.98
C VAL A 4 39.37 53.41 15.87
N PHE A 5 38.26 53.78 16.45
CA PHE A 5 37.40 52.87 17.21
C PHE A 5 36.67 51.95 16.24
N LEU A 6 36.95 50.66 16.34
CA LEU A 6 36.26 49.59 15.57
C LEU A 6 35.11 49.07 16.42
N PHE A 7 33.91 49.49 16.08
CA PHE A 7 32.68 48.99 16.68
C PHE A 7 32.35 47.63 16.08
N ALA A 8 32.53 46.56 16.83
CA ALA A 8 32.06 45.26 16.48
C ALA A 8 30.56 45.12 16.79
N LEU A 9 29.76 45.13 15.73
CA LEU A 9 28.32 44.91 15.81
C LEU A 9 28.02 43.38 15.81
N ALA A 10 27.72 42.83 16.96
CA ALA A 10 27.27 41.44 17.12
C ALA A 10 25.80 41.34 16.69
N LEU A 11 25.56 40.75 15.53
CA LEU A 11 24.24 40.36 15.04
C LEU A 11 23.83 39.03 15.69
N ILE A 12 22.94 39.13 16.66
CA ILE A 12 22.28 37.97 17.27
C ILE A 12 21.15 37.53 16.30
N PHE A 13 21.37 36.48 15.55
CA PHE A 13 20.30 35.79 14.81
C PHE A 13 19.43 35.02 15.81
N ALA A 14 18.32 35.58 16.21
CA ALA A 14 17.25 34.88 16.90
C ALA A 14 16.52 34.03 15.85
N CYS A 15 16.77 32.73 15.83
CA CYS A 15 15.93 31.77 15.12
C CYS A 15 14.53 31.73 15.77
N LYS A 16 13.59 32.44 15.16
CA LYS A 16 12.18 32.37 15.52
C LYS A 16 11.61 31.07 14.94
N ASN A 17 11.42 30.09 15.79
CA ASN A 17 10.70 28.86 15.47
C ASN A 17 9.24 29.20 15.22
N ASN A 18 8.86 29.38 13.97
CA ASN A 18 7.47 29.46 13.57
C ASN A 18 6.94 28.03 13.43
N ASN A 19 6.31 27.51 14.45
CA ASN A 19 5.38 26.39 14.33
C ASN A 19 4.17 26.85 13.52
N THR A 20 4.30 26.81 12.21
CA THR A 20 3.15 26.89 11.31
C THR A 20 2.55 25.51 11.30
N SER A 21 1.39 25.37 11.92
CA SER A 21 0.53 24.19 11.80
C SER A 21 0.12 24.05 10.34
N GLN A 22 0.80 23.14 9.63
CA GLN A 22 0.44 22.75 8.30
C GLN A 22 -0.81 21.85 8.40
N PRO A 23 -1.83 22.06 7.55
CA PRO A 23 -3.00 21.17 7.56
C PRO A 23 -2.52 19.75 7.26
N SER A 24 -2.96 18.82 8.09
CA SER A 24 -2.68 17.40 7.95
C SER A 24 -3.22 16.90 6.61
N ASP A 25 -2.33 16.70 5.66
CA ASP A 25 -2.62 15.93 4.46
C ASP A 25 -2.95 14.50 4.89
N ALA A 26 -4.21 14.11 4.72
CA ALA A 26 -4.74 12.80 5.07
C ALA A 26 -4.28 11.74 4.04
N GLY A 27 -2.96 11.62 3.81
CA GLY A 27 -2.40 10.72 2.81
C GLY A 27 -1.11 10.00 3.19
N SER A 28 -0.46 10.36 4.30
CA SER A 28 0.91 9.89 4.58
C SER A 28 1.09 9.02 5.84
N THR A 29 0.02 8.60 6.51
CA THR A 29 0.11 7.85 7.77
C THR A 29 0.31 6.34 7.55
N GLU A 30 0.06 5.82 6.35
CA GLU A 30 0.05 4.38 6.08
C GLU A 30 1.44 3.72 5.94
N GLN A 31 2.49 4.49 5.67
CA GLN A 31 3.80 3.92 5.31
C GLN A 31 4.69 3.60 6.52
N ASN A 32 4.45 4.25 7.67
CA ASN A 32 5.29 4.08 8.86
C ASN A 32 4.94 2.84 9.70
N ASP A 33 3.77 2.24 9.50
CA ASP A 33 3.31 1.09 10.27
C ASP A 33 3.42 -0.25 9.51
N LEU A 34 3.93 -0.23 8.28
CA LEU A 34 4.09 -1.45 7.48
C LEU A 34 5.22 -2.33 8.03
N PRO A 35 5.06 -3.66 7.98
CA PRO A 35 6.13 -4.58 8.35
C PRO A 35 7.40 -4.37 7.53
N GLU A 36 8.54 -4.67 8.15
CA GLU A 36 9.85 -4.54 7.54
C GLU A 36 9.95 -5.25 6.18
N GLY A 37 10.50 -4.55 5.18
CA GLY A 37 10.70 -5.05 3.82
C GLY A 37 9.44 -5.13 2.97
N PHE A 38 8.23 -4.90 3.52
CA PHE A 38 7.00 -5.01 2.73
C PHE A 38 6.88 -3.93 1.66
N ALA A 39 7.22 -2.69 1.97
CA ALA A 39 7.10 -1.59 1.00
C ALA A 39 7.99 -1.80 -0.22
N GLU A 40 9.23 -2.27 -0.03
CA GLU A 40 10.18 -2.58 -1.10
C GLU A 40 9.71 -3.78 -1.93
N PHE A 41 9.29 -4.85 -1.26
CA PHE A 41 8.66 -6.00 -1.91
C PHE A 41 7.48 -5.58 -2.78
N TYR A 42 6.57 -4.77 -2.24
CA TYR A 42 5.34 -4.34 -2.92
C TYR A 42 5.63 -3.55 -4.21
N GLN A 43 6.63 -2.67 -4.19
CA GLN A 43 7.06 -1.95 -5.39
C GLN A 43 7.60 -2.91 -6.45
N HIS A 44 8.45 -3.84 -6.06
CA HIS A 44 9.03 -4.83 -6.98
C HIS A 44 7.95 -5.76 -7.53
N PHE A 45 7.03 -6.23 -6.69
CA PHE A 45 5.92 -7.08 -7.07
C PHE A 45 5.05 -6.48 -8.19
N HIS A 46 4.86 -5.17 -8.23
CA HIS A 46 4.03 -4.51 -9.23
C HIS A 46 4.81 -3.95 -10.43
N SER A 47 6.13 -4.03 -10.42
CA SER A 47 7.00 -3.55 -11.51
C SER A 47 7.60 -4.66 -12.37
N ASP A 48 7.77 -5.86 -11.84
CA ASP A 48 8.44 -6.98 -12.51
C ASP A 48 7.55 -8.23 -12.56
N SER A 49 7.21 -8.67 -13.76
CA SER A 49 6.32 -9.83 -13.97
C SER A 49 6.95 -11.16 -13.53
N THR A 50 8.25 -11.31 -13.71
CA THR A 50 8.97 -12.52 -13.31
C THR A 50 9.05 -12.62 -11.81
N PHE A 51 9.39 -11.50 -11.16
CA PHE A 51 9.36 -11.38 -9.70
C PHE A 51 7.97 -11.66 -9.16
N GLN A 52 6.93 -11.06 -9.74
CA GLN A 52 5.56 -11.28 -9.32
C GLN A 52 5.17 -12.74 -9.35
N MET A 53 5.45 -13.44 -10.48
CA MET A 53 5.11 -14.86 -10.63
C MET A 53 5.85 -15.75 -9.62
N GLY A 54 7.09 -15.41 -9.27
CA GLY A 54 7.88 -16.11 -8.26
C GLY A 54 7.40 -15.88 -6.81
N HIS A 55 6.57 -14.84 -6.59
CA HIS A 55 6.10 -14.44 -5.27
C HIS A 55 4.58 -14.58 -5.11
N ILE A 56 3.98 -15.54 -5.80
CA ILE A 56 2.58 -15.93 -5.66
C ILE A 56 2.51 -17.41 -5.30
N VAL A 57 1.74 -17.74 -4.28
CA VAL A 57 1.49 -19.13 -3.87
C VAL A 57 0.38 -19.70 -4.76
N PHE A 58 0.74 -20.51 -5.76
CA PHE A 58 -0.24 -21.19 -6.61
C PHE A 58 -0.50 -22.62 -6.15
N PRO A 59 -1.75 -23.15 -6.30
CA PRO A 59 -2.94 -22.43 -6.72
C PRO A 59 -3.36 -21.36 -5.68
N LEU A 60 -3.56 -20.13 -6.16
CA LEU A 60 -3.81 -18.99 -5.27
C LEU A 60 -5.27 -18.94 -4.87
N GLU A 61 -5.53 -19.01 -3.57
CA GLU A 61 -6.88 -18.84 -3.00
C GLU A 61 -7.45 -17.45 -3.27
N GLY A 62 -8.76 -17.37 -3.51
CA GLY A 62 -9.40 -16.09 -3.71
C GLY A 62 -10.81 -16.14 -4.28
N LEU A 63 -11.15 -15.09 -5.03
CA LEU A 63 -12.42 -14.96 -5.75
C LEU A 63 -12.19 -14.36 -7.13
N PRO A 64 -12.91 -14.78 -8.18
CA PRO A 64 -12.84 -14.13 -9.48
C PRO A 64 -13.50 -12.74 -9.42
N ASN A 65 -13.32 -11.96 -10.48
CA ASN A 65 -14.10 -10.73 -10.66
C ASN A 65 -15.58 -11.06 -10.79
N LYS A 66 -16.44 -10.27 -10.14
CA LYS A 66 -17.90 -10.42 -10.20
C LYS A 66 -18.35 -11.84 -9.82
N ALA A 67 -17.79 -12.36 -8.74
CA ALA A 67 -18.17 -13.65 -8.20
C ALA A 67 -19.67 -13.68 -7.92
N ASP A 68 -20.32 -14.78 -8.28
CA ASP A 68 -21.73 -15.00 -7.96
C ASP A 68 -21.94 -15.34 -6.48
N SER A 69 -23.20 -15.38 -6.06
CA SER A 69 -23.55 -15.64 -4.66
C SER A 69 -23.09 -17.03 -4.17
N THR A 70 -23.01 -18.01 -5.07
CA THR A 70 -22.57 -19.37 -4.73
C THR A 70 -21.09 -19.40 -4.42
N LEU A 71 -20.27 -18.74 -5.26
CA LEU A 71 -18.85 -18.60 -5.03
C LEU A 71 -18.55 -17.77 -3.79
N LEU A 72 -19.29 -16.67 -3.59
CA LEU A 72 -19.16 -15.85 -2.38
C LEU A 72 -19.48 -16.65 -1.10
N ALA A 73 -20.53 -17.49 -1.14
CA ALA A 73 -20.91 -18.32 -0.02
C ALA A 73 -19.94 -19.48 0.25
N SER A 74 -19.40 -20.10 -0.82
CA SER A 74 -18.49 -21.23 -0.69
C SER A 74 -17.06 -20.81 -0.31
N GLY A 75 -16.62 -19.64 -0.77
CA GLY A 75 -15.25 -19.15 -0.62
C GLY A 75 -14.20 -20.03 -1.29
N LYS A 76 -14.60 -20.98 -2.14
CA LYS A 76 -13.72 -22.00 -2.73
C LYS A 76 -13.44 -21.69 -4.20
N PHE A 77 -12.53 -20.77 -4.42
CA PHE A 77 -12.01 -20.47 -5.75
C PHE A 77 -10.49 -20.37 -5.70
N TYR A 78 -9.81 -20.88 -6.72
CA TYR A 78 -8.37 -20.88 -6.81
C TYR A 78 -7.92 -20.40 -8.20
N TRP A 79 -7.08 -19.39 -8.21
CA TRP A 79 -6.38 -18.94 -9.42
C TRP A 79 -5.27 -19.89 -9.76
N LYS A 80 -5.15 -20.23 -11.05
CA LYS A 80 -4.05 -21.03 -11.56
C LYS A 80 -2.96 -20.13 -12.13
N ALA A 81 -1.73 -20.60 -12.14
CA ALA A 81 -0.59 -19.84 -12.67
C ALA A 81 -0.77 -19.46 -14.15
N GLU A 82 -1.33 -20.38 -14.96
CA GLU A 82 -1.58 -20.17 -16.39
C GLU A 82 -2.65 -19.11 -16.69
N ASP A 83 -3.56 -18.85 -15.76
CA ASP A 83 -4.64 -17.87 -15.89
C ASP A 83 -4.27 -16.52 -15.28
N TRP A 84 -3.12 -16.42 -14.61
CA TRP A 84 -2.72 -15.21 -13.91
C TRP A 84 -2.30 -14.12 -14.89
N LYS A 85 -2.85 -12.92 -14.65
CA LYS A 85 -2.45 -11.70 -15.36
C LYS A 85 -1.68 -10.81 -14.42
N MET A 86 -0.54 -10.30 -14.87
CA MET A 86 0.27 -9.39 -14.08
C MET A 86 -0.55 -8.24 -13.50
N GLN A 87 -0.45 -8.08 -12.21
CA GLN A 87 -1.04 -6.95 -11.47
C GLN A 87 -0.03 -5.80 -11.47
N LYS A 88 -0.32 -4.77 -12.25
CA LYS A 88 0.49 -3.55 -12.30
C LYS A 88 0.15 -2.60 -11.16
N ALA A 89 1.07 -1.68 -10.85
CA ALA A 89 0.79 -0.59 -9.93
C ALA A 89 -0.39 0.26 -10.44
N ILE A 90 -1.24 0.67 -9.52
CA ILE A 90 -2.37 1.56 -9.78
C ILE A 90 -1.97 2.97 -9.34
N ASP A 91 -2.19 3.95 -10.20
CA ASP A 91 -2.09 5.35 -9.84
C ASP A 91 -3.38 5.76 -9.12
N PHE A 92 -3.33 5.81 -7.79
CA PHE A 92 -4.50 6.11 -6.97
C PHE A 92 -4.91 7.59 -6.99
N GLU A 93 -4.01 8.49 -7.38
CA GLU A 93 -4.34 9.91 -7.54
C GLU A 93 -5.21 10.14 -8.79
N MET A 94 -4.86 9.48 -9.88
CA MET A 94 -5.53 9.63 -11.17
C MET A 94 -6.66 8.63 -11.40
N SER A 95 -6.80 7.60 -10.57
CA SER A 95 -7.81 6.55 -10.74
C SER A 95 -9.07 6.80 -9.91
N GLU A 96 -10.13 6.05 -10.23
CA GLU A 96 -11.38 6.01 -9.45
C GLU A 96 -11.27 5.08 -8.21
N PHE A 97 -10.06 4.72 -7.80
CA PHE A 97 -9.82 3.81 -6.69
C PHE A 97 -9.02 4.49 -5.57
N ARG A 98 -9.22 4.01 -4.37
CA ARG A 98 -8.36 4.29 -3.20
C ARG A 98 -7.81 2.99 -2.66
N ARG A 99 -6.68 3.06 -2.01
CA ARG A 99 -6.01 1.92 -1.38
C ARG A 99 -6.02 2.07 0.14
N GLU A 100 -6.21 0.95 0.80
CA GLU A 100 -5.99 0.79 2.24
C GLU A 100 -5.03 -0.39 2.44
N LEU A 101 -3.91 -0.16 3.13
CA LEU A 101 -2.98 -1.20 3.55
C LEU A 101 -3.19 -1.44 5.04
N LEU A 102 -3.56 -2.67 5.40
CA LEU A 102 -3.89 -3.07 6.76
C LEU A 102 -2.87 -4.10 7.24
N PRO A 103 -1.87 -3.70 8.03
CA PRO A 103 -0.97 -4.66 8.68
C PRO A 103 -1.77 -5.47 9.70
N LEU A 104 -2.01 -6.74 9.42
CA LEU A 104 -2.70 -7.63 10.35
C LEU A 104 -1.77 -8.07 11.48
N ASN A 105 -0.49 -8.20 11.17
CA ASN A 105 0.61 -8.43 12.10
C ASN A 105 1.95 -8.21 11.39
N LYS A 106 3.08 -8.52 12.04
CA LYS A 106 4.43 -8.36 11.47
C LYS A 106 4.73 -9.24 10.24
N MET A 107 3.91 -10.25 9.98
CA MET A 107 4.09 -11.24 8.93
C MET A 107 2.97 -11.22 7.88
N MET A 108 1.99 -10.33 8.02
CA MET A 108 0.82 -10.33 7.13
C MET A 108 0.26 -8.92 6.93
N VAL A 109 0.03 -8.59 5.66
CA VAL A 109 -0.59 -7.32 5.23
C VAL A 109 -1.77 -7.65 4.32
N GLU A 110 -2.90 -7.04 4.58
CA GLU A 110 -4.06 -7.07 3.68
C GLU A 110 -4.19 -5.72 2.97
N GLU A 111 -4.40 -5.77 1.67
CA GLU A 111 -4.63 -4.61 0.84
C GLU A 111 -6.06 -4.61 0.35
N HIS A 112 -6.75 -3.51 0.56
CA HIS A 112 -8.05 -3.24 -0.01
C HIS A 112 -7.92 -2.14 -1.06
N ILE A 113 -8.36 -2.42 -2.29
CA ILE A 113 -8.47 -1.44 -3.37
C ILE A 113 -9.95 -1.22 -3.62
N ILE A 114 -10.45 -0.06 -3.23
CA ILE A 114 -11.86 0.25 -3.14
C ILE A 114 -12.19 1.33 -4.17
N HIS A 115 -13.22 1.10 -4.99
CA HIS A 115 -13.75 2.14 -5.86
C HIS A 115 -14.30 3.31 -5.03
N LYS A 116 -14.08 4.54 -5.46
CA LYS A 116 -14.45 5.75 -4.69
C LYS A 116 -15.94 5.85 -4.35
N ASN A 117 -16.81 5.16 -5.12
CA ASN A 117 -18.24 5.05 -4.79
C ASN A 117 -18.55 4.07 -3.63
N GLY A 118 -17.55 3.35 -3.13
CA GLY A 118 -17.68 2.41 -2.02
C GLY A 118 -18.42 1.09 -2.32
N GLN A 119 -18.86 0.86 -3.56
CA GLN A 119 -19.68 -0.30 -3.90
C GLN A 119 -18.88 -1.53 -4.33
N TYR A 120 -17.65 -1.33 -4.81
CA TYR A 120 -16.81 -2.39 -5.36
C TYR A 120 -15.40 -2.28 -4.80
N GLY A 121 -14.79 -3.44 -4.61
CA GLY A 121 -13.42 -3.53 -4.16
C GLY A 121 -12.77 -4.86 -4.53
N MET A 122 -11.45 -4.87 -4.47
CA MET A 122 -10.64 -6.07 -4.53
C MET A 122 -9.81 -6.17 -3.26
N VAL A 123 -9.42 -7.40 -2.91
CA VAL A 123 -8.61 -7.70 -1.73
C VAL A 123 -7.40 -8.52 -2.14
N ARG A 124 -6.23 -8.14 -1.65
CA ARG A 124 -5.01 -8.93 -1.71
C ARG A 124 -4.51 -9.16 -0.30
N ARG A 125 -4.00 -10.36 -0.04
CA ARG A 125 -3.34 -10.65 1.23
C ARG A 125 -1.96 -11.18 0.96
N PHE A 126 -0.99 -10.53 1.58
CA PHE A 126 0.41 -10.89 1.51
C PHE A 126 0.85 -11.45 2.85
N ALA A 127 1.66 -12.50 2.82
CA ALA A 127 2.27 -13.06 4.01
C ALA A 127 3.77 -13.25 3.80
N ARG A 128 4.54 -13.10 4.87
CA ARG A 128 5.95 -13.43 4.89
C ARG A 128 6.08 -14.92 5.19
N LEU A 129 6.47 -15.69 4.20
CA LEU A 129 6.70 -17.13 4.28
C LEU A 129 8.22 -17.39 4.30
N GLY A 130 8.74 -17.78 5.47
CA GLY A 130 10.19 -17.76 5.69
C GLY A 130 10.72 -16.33 5.68
N ASP A 131 11.64 -16.04 4.75
CA ASP A 131 12.25 -14.72 4.63
C ASP A 131 11.65 -13.85 3.52
N GLU A 132 10.69 -14.38 2.75
CA GLU A 132 10.14 -13.71 1.59
C GLU A 132 8.66 -13.39 1.74
N TRP A 133 8.24 -12.22 1.26
CA TRP A 133 6.84 -11.85 1.12
C TRP A 133 6.22 -12.53 -0.09
N GLN A 134 5.00 -13.03 0.04
CA GLN A 134 4.27 -13.69 -1.03
C GLN A 134 2.80 -13.31 -1.02
N LEU A 135 2.19 -13.26 -2.20
CA LEU A 135 0.75 -13.15 -2.34
C LEU A 135 0.10 -14.52 -2.06
N ILE A 136 -0.78 -14.57 -1.05
CA ILE A 136 -1.43 -15.80 -0.60
C ILE A 136 -2.95 -15.80 -0.81
N TYR A 137 -3.54 -14.65 -1.18
CA TYR A 137 -4.97 -14.51 -1.45
C TYR A 137 -5.22 -13.35 -2.42
N TYR A 138 -6.13 -13.56 -3.36
CA TYR A 138 -6.58 -12.51 -4.28
C TYR A 138 -8.07 -12.65 -4.60
N ALA A 139 -8.87 -11.73 -4.07
CA ALA A 139 -10.23 -11.52 -4.53
C ALA A 139 -10.25 -10.38 -5.55
N GLY A 140 -10.66 -10.71 -6.77
CA GLY A 140 -10.84 -9.71 -7.82
C GLY A 140 -11.93 -8.69 -7.46
N MET A 141 -12.26 -7.81 -8.41
CA MET A 141 -13.24 -6.76 -8.18
C MET A 141 -14.64 -7.34 -7.94
N ASN A 142 -15.11 -7.21 -6.71
CA ASN A 142 -16.41 -7.71 -6.26
C ASN A 142 -17.22 -6.60 -5.58
N ARG A 143 -18.54 -6.82 -5.46
CA ARG A 143 -19.40 -5.92 -4.69
C ARG A 143 -19.05 -6.04 -3.20
N ILE A 144 -18.84 -4.90 -2.55
CA ILE A 144 -18.61 -4.86 -1.11
C ILE A 144 -19.96 -5.05 -0.41
N THR A 145 -20.09 -6.12 0.37
CA THR A 145 -21.25 -6.32 1.24
C THR A 145 -20.87 -5.72 2.60
N LEU A 146 -21.46 -4.59 2.92
CA LEU A 146 -21.37 -4.04 4.27
C LEU A 146 -22.22 -4.92 5.19
N HIS A 147 -21.58 -5.55 6.15
CA HIS A 147 -22.22 -6.29 7.24
C HIS A 147 -22.36 -5.39 8.46
#